data_4722467e1714c033f50be88b623163a9
#
_entry.id   4722467e1714c033f50be88b623163a9
#
_cell.length_a   1.000
_cell.length_b   1.000
_cell.length_c   1.000
_cell.angle_alpha   90.00
_cell.angle_beta   90.00
_cell.angle_gamma   90.00
#
_symmetry.space_group_name_H-M   'P 1'
#
loop_
_entity.id
_entity.type
_entity.pdbx_description
1 polymer ?
#
loop_
_entity_poly.entity_id
_entity_poly.type
_entity_poly.pdbx_seq_one_letter_code
_entity_poly.pdbx_strand_id
1 'polypeptide(L)'
;KELEENHAKGAKALEPCLDQGKNVVFLTLGDPCVYSTFSYLQHRVEADGYHTELVSGITSFCAAAARLNISLSEWNEQLHIVPAVHRLDSELTESGNYILMKSGKKMNQVKEILAKSDRDVLMVENCGMPEEHIYHGVEEIPDDAGYYSLIIAKEHK
;
A
#
# COMPACT_ATOMS: atom_id res chain seq x y z
N LYS A 1 -18.70 4.81 10.08
CA LYS A 1 -19.23 4.89 11.44
C LYS A 1 -18.63 3.81 12.35
N GLU A 2 -18.81 2.52 12.03
CA GLU A 2 -18.24 1.40 12.81
C GLU A 2 -16.69 1.44 12.87
N LEU A 3 -16.05 1.76 11.76
CA LEU A 3 -14.60 1.87 11.67
C LEU A 3 -14.07 3.02 12.55
N GLU A 4 -14.74 4.15 12.56
CA GLU A 4 -14.39 5.30 13.42
C GLU A 4 -14.57 4.99 14.91
N GLU A 5 -15.62 4.25 15.25
CA GLU A 5 -15.86 3.79 16.63
C GLU A 5 -14.75 2.82 17.09
N ASN A 6 -14.29 1.94 16.21
CA ASN A 6 -13.19 1.02 16.49
C ASN A 6 -11.86 1.75 16.69
N HIS A 7 -11.57 2.77 15.86
CA HIS A 7 -10.39 3.60 16.05
C HIS A 7 -10.44 4.41 17.35
N ALA A 8 -11.63 4.93 17.72
CA ALA A 8 -11.80 5.63 18.99
C ALA A 8 -11.59 4.71 20.20
N LYS A 9 -12.13 3.49 20.15
CA LYS A 9 -11.90 2.47 21.20
C LYS A 9 -10.42 2.10 21.30
N GLY A 10 -9.74 1.96 20.15
CA GLY A 10 -8.31 1.67 20.10
C GLY A 10 -7.47 2.75 20.76
N ALA A 11 -7.73 4.04 20.46
CA ALA A 11 -7.03 5.14 21.09
C ALA A 11 -7.23 5.16 22.62
N LYS A 12 -8.49 5.07 23.07
CA LYS A 12 -8.83 5.04 24.51
C LYS A 12 -8.21 3.86 25.26
N ALA A 13 -7.97 2.74 24.61
CA ALA A 13 -7.31 1.60 25.23
C ALA A 13 -5.82 1.87 25.54
N LEU A 14 -5.20 2.87 24.89
CA LEU A 14 -3.81 3.25 25.10
C LEU A 14 -3.63 4.27 26.23
N GLU A 15 -4.64 5.12 26.46
CA GLU A 15 -4.60 6.22 27.44
C GLU A 15 -4.11 5.78 28.84
N PRO A 16 -4.58 4.67 29.44
CA PRO A 16 -4.13 4.27 30.77
C PRO A 16 -2.62 3.95 30.87
N CYS A 17 -2.02 3.54 29.76
CA CYS A 17 -0.57 3.32 29.68
C CYS A 17 0.18 4.64 29.52
N LEU A 18 -0.34 5.52 28.68
CA LEU A 18 0.25 6.83 28.41
C LEU A 18 0.16 7.75 29.65
N ASP A 19 -0.93 7.73 30.37
CA ASP A 19 -1.12 8.48 31.63
C ASP A 19 -0.12 8.05 32.73
N GLN A 20 0.35 6.80 32.69
CA GLN A 20 1.39 6.30 33.56
C GLN A 20 2.79 6.67 33.09
N GLY A 21 2.94 7.47 32.04
CA GLY A 21 4.25 7.85 31.46
C GLY A 21 4.96 6.71 30.74
N LYS A 22 4.23 5.66 30.31
CA LYS A 22 4.81 4.54 29.58
C LYS A 22 4.86 4.85 28.09
N ASN A 23 5.90 4.35 27.43
CA ASN A 23 5.98 4.33 25.97
C ASN A 23 5.13 3.18 25.42
N VAL A 24 4.29 3.48 24.44
CA VAL A 24 3.51 2.50 23.70
C VAL A 24 4.03 2.44 22.27
N VAL A 25 4.34 1.25 21.79
CA VAL A 25 4.83 1.02 20.43
C VAL A 25 3.74 0.31 19.62
N PHE A 26 3.33 0.91 18.51
CA PHE A 26 2.42 0.31 17.55
C PHE A 26 3.22 -0.23 16.36
N LEU A 27 3.16 -1.54 16.14
CA LEU A 27 3.85 -2.19 15.03
C LEU A 27 2.92 -2.28 13.82
N THR A 28 3.45 -1.95 12.64
CA THR A 28 2.74 -2.10 11.36
C THR A 28 3.64 -2.77 10.33
N LEU A 29 3.04 -3.46 9.37
CA LEU A 29 3.75 -3.98 8.20
C LEU A 29 3.99 -2.84 7.20
N GLY A 30 5.19 -2.81 6.62
CA GLY A 30 5.57 -1.77 5.65
C GLY A 30 6.02 -0.48 6.34
N ASP A 31 5.54 0.64 5.84
CA ASP A 31 5.85 1.97 6.34
C ASP A 31 4.59 2.64 6.92
N PRO A 32 4.61 3.13 8.17
CA PRO A 32 3.46 3.79 8.78
C PRO A 32 3.05 5.09 8.08
N CYS A 33 3.94 5.69 7.28
CA CYS A 33 3.67 6.96 6.60
C CYS A 33 2.88 6.79 5.29
N VAL A 34 2.73 5.53 4.78
CA VAL A 34 2.09 5.28 3.48
C VAL A 34 0.87 4.36 3.63
N TYR A 35 -0.33 4.94 3.47
CA TYR A 35 -1.62 4.23 3.52
C TYR A 35 -1.83 3.33 4.74
N SER A 36 -1.20 3.67 5.86
CA SER A 36 -1.34 2.96 7.12
C SER A 36 -2.61 3.36 7.87
N THR A 37 -3.31 2.39 8.44
CA THR A 37 -4.44 2.65 9.35
C THR A 37 -3.99 3.28 10.68
N PHE A 38 -2.71 3.24 10.99
CA PHE A 38 -2.14 3.86 12.18
C PHE A 38 -2.39 5.37 12.23
N SER A 39 -2.42 6.06 11.09
CA SER A 39 -2.67 7.51 11.02
C SER A 39 -3.98 7.92 11.71
N TYR A 40 -5.03 7.10 11.62
CA TYR A 40 -6.30 7.37 12.30
C TYR A 40 -6.19 7.28 13.83
N LEU A 41 -5.37 6.36 14.31
CA LEU A 41 -5.08 6.20 15.73
C LEU A 41 -4.19 7.33 16.23
N GLN A 42 -3.15 7.67 15.49
CA GLN A 42 -2.22 8.76 15.78
C GLN A 42 -2.96 10.07 15.97
N HIS A 43 -3.77 10.50 15.01
CA HIS A 43 -4.50 11.77 15.08
C HIS A 43 -5.40 11.87 16.33
N ARG A 44 -5.98 10.75 16.78
CA ARG A 44 -6.82 10.74 17.99
C ARG A 44 -5.98 10.89 19.26
N VAL A 45 -4.91 10.10 19.35
CA VAL A 45 -3.99 10.16 20.50
C VAL A 45 -3.35 11.55 20.63
N GLU A 46 -2.99 12.18 19.52
CA GLU A 46 -2.49 13.56 19.49
C GLU A 46 -3.56 14.59 19.89
N ALA A 47 -4.82 14.38 19.44
CA ALA A 47 -5.94 15.26 19.84
C ALA A 47 -6.23 15.19 21.34
N ASP A 48 -5.94 14.06 21.98
CA ASP A 48 -6.06 13.85 23.43
C ASP A 48 -4.82 14.35 24.20
N GLY A 49 -3.84 14.98 23.49
CA GLY A 49 -2.69 15.68 24.08
C GLY A 49 -1.43 14.86 24.27
N TYR A 50 -1.38 13.62 23.76
CA TYR A 50 -0.19 12.79 23.83
C TYR A 50 0.75 13.03 22.65
N HIS A 51 2.03 12.94 22.90
CA HIS A 51 3.05 13.03 21.85
C HIS A 51 3.18 11.70 21.11
N THR A 52 3.31 11.76 19.77
CA THR A 52 3.56 10.60 18.92
C THR A 52 4.79 10.81 18.07
N GLU A 53 5.42 9.70 17.68
CA GLU A 53 6.58 9.68 16.78
C GLU A 53 6.39 8.58 15.75
N LEU A 54 6.69 8.86 14.49
CA LEU A 54 6.70 7.89 13.40
C LEU A 54 8.13 7.45 13.11
N VAL A 55 8.33 6.14 13.11
CA VAL A 55 9.58 5.54 12.64
C VAL A 55 9.29 4.91 11.29
N SER A 56 9.92 5.40 10.22
CA SER A 56 9.71 4.88 8.87
C SER A 56 10.20 3.45 8.73
N GLY A 57 9.54 2.71 7.86
CA GLY A 57 9.90 1.34 7.50
C GLY A 57 10.21 1.21 6.01
N ILE A 58 10.17 -0.01 5.49
CA ILE A 58 10.28 -0.28 4.07
C ILE A 58 8.86 -0.37 3.49
N THR A 59 8.54 0.51 2.55
CA THR A 59 7.25 0.48 1.87
C THR A 59 7.08 -0.82 1.08
N SER A 60 5.85 -1.32 0.96
CA SER A 60 5.57 -2.57 0.24
C SER A 60 6.04 -2.53 -1.22
N PHE A 61 5.94 -1.39 -1.88
CA PHE A 61 6.39 -1.25 -3.27
C PHE A 61 7.92 -1.25 -3.41
N CYS A 62 8.66 -0.71 -2.45
CA CYS A 62 10.12 -0.84 -2.43
C CYS A 62 10.55 -2.29 -2.15
N ALA A 63 9.87 -2.98 -1.25
CA ALA A 63 10.12 -4.39 -0.98
C ALA A 63 9.85 -5.26 -2.23
N ALA A 64 8.72 -5.04 -2.91
CA ALA A 64 8.38 -5.74 -4.14
C ALA A 64 9.37 -5.46 -5.27
N ALA A 65 9.77 -4.20 -5.46
CA ALA A 65 10.77 -3.83 -6.46
C ALA A 65 12.13 -4.51 -6.21
N ALA A 66 12.57 -4.53 -4.95
CA ALA A 66 13.79 -5.23 -4.57
C ALA A 66 13.68 -6.75 -4.82
N ARG A 67 12.51 -7.34 -4.53
CA ARG A 67 12.25 -8.75 -4.78
C ARG A 67 12.27 -9.10 -6.27
N LEU A 68 11.77 -8.20 -7.12
CA LEU A 68 11.80 -8.30 -8.57
C LEU A 68 13.15 -7.92 -9.19
N ASN A 69 14.06 -7.36 -8.41
CA ASN A 69 15.34 -6.81 -8.84
C ASN A 69 15.19 -5.74 -9.94
N ILE A 70 14.24 -4.82 -9.75
CA ILE A 70 13.96 -3.72 -10.69
C ILE A 70 14.03 -2.36 -9.98
N SER A 71 14.31 -1.31 -10.73
CA SER A 71 14.05 0.08 -10.32
C SER A 71 12.59 0.44 -10.58
N LEU A 72 11.96 1.12 -9.64
CA LEU A 72 10.59 1.64 -9.83
C LEU A 72 10.56 2.83 -10.77
N SER A 73 11.62 3.63 -10.78
CA SER A 73 11.71 4.86 -11.54
C SER A 73 13.18 5.22 -11.73
N GLU A 74 13.55 5.72 -12.90
CA GLU A 74 14.90 6.12 -13.26
C GLU A 74 14.92 7.55 -13.78
N TRP A 75 15.98 8.29 -13.46
CA TRP A 75 16.19 9.67 -13.91
C TRP A 75 15.00 10.60 -13.63
N ASN A 76 14.27 10.96 -14.67
CA ASN A 76 13.13 11.88 -14.65
C ASN A 76 11.77 11.16 -14.84
N GLU A 77 11.75 9.83 -14.78
CA GLU A 77 10.51 9.08 -14.83
C GLU A 77 9.63 9.42 -13.62
N GLN A 78 8.37 9.70 -13.86
CA GLN A 78 7.41 9.92 -12.79
C GLN A 78 6.99 8.59 -12.16
N LEU A 79 6.72 8.61 -10.87
CA LEU A 79 6.20 7.45 -10.13
C LEU A 79 4.87 7.81 -9.49
N HIS A 80 3.81 7.16 -9.94
CA HIS A 80 2.46 7.33 -9.43
C HIS A 80 2.11 6.19 -8.50
N ILE A 81 1.75 6.50 -7.25
CA ILE A 81 1.33 5.50 -6.25
C ILE A 81 -0.16 5.65 -6.05
N VAL A 82 -0.92 4.66 -6.50
CA VAL A 82 -2.37 4.73 -6.63
C VAL A 82 -3.05 3.61 -5.86
N PRO A 83 -3.98 3.93 -4.93
CA PRO A 83 -4.85 2.91 -4.35
C PRO A 83 -5.94 2.54 -5.37
N ALA A 84 -5.89 1.33 -5.92
CA ALA A 84 -6.80 0.85 -6.98
C ALA A 84 -8.27 0.67 -6.54
N VAL A 85 -8.66 1.27 -5.42
CA VAL A 85 -10.02 1.17 -4.85
C VAL A 85 -11.02 2.08 -5.55
N HIS A 86 -10.56 3.20 -6.14
CA HIS A 86 -11.40 4.24 -6.74
C HIS A 86 -10.80 4.77 -8.06
N ARG A 87 -11.60 4.85 -9.12
CA ARG A 87 -11.35 5.58 -10.39
C ARG A 87 -10.02 5.27 -11.11
N LEU A 88 -9.67 4.01 -11.26
CA LEU A 88 -8.46 3.62 -11.98
C LEU A 88 -8.45 4.09 -13.46
N ASP A 89 -9.61 4.13 -14.11
CA ASP A 89 -9.75 4.47 -15.54
C ASP A 89 -9.23 5.87 -15.91
N SER A 90 -9.24 6.80 -14.96
CA SER A 90 -8.72 8.16 -15.15
C SER A 90 -7.27 8.34 -14.67
N GLU A 91 -6.69 7.35 -14.04
CA GLU A 91 -5.42 7.49 -13.31
C GLU A 91 -4.21 6.92 -14.07
N LEU A 92 -4.41 6.06 -15.09
CA LEU A 92 -3.30 5.53 -15.91
C LEU A 92 -3.05 6.34 -17.20
N THR A 93 -3.52 7.58 -17.26
CA THR A 93 -3.44 8.42 -18.46
C THR A 93 -2.15 9.23 -18.55
N GLU A 94 -1.46 9.44 -17.45
CA GLU A 94 -0.24 10.22 -17.43
C GLU A 94 0.98 9.37 -17.72
N SER A 95 2.04 9.99 -18.23
CA SER A 95 3.33 9.32 -18.42
C SER A 95 3.96 8.97 -17.07
N GLY A 96 4.79 7.92 -17.05
CA GLY A 96 5.48 7.44 -15.87
C GLY A 96 5.02 6.06 -15.42
N ASN A 97 5.65 5.57 -14.38
CA ASN A 97 5.42 4.25 -13.83
C ASN A 97 4.35 4.29 -12.73
N TYR A 98 3.55 3.25 -12.63
CA TYR A 98 2.47 3.17 -11.66
C TYR A 98 2.67 2.02 -10.67
N ILE A 99 2.37 2.32 -9.42
CA ILE A 99 2.24 1.35 -8.34
C ILE A 99 0.76 1.27 -7.98
N LEU A 100 0.13 0.12 -8.21
CA LEU A 100 -1.27 -0.09 -7.85
C LEU A 100 -1.34 -0.90 -6.56
N MET A 101 -1.91 -0.29 -5.53
CA MET A 101 -2.09 -0.89 -4.22
C MET A 101 -3.57 -1.19 -3.94
N LYS A 102 -3.83 -2.20 -3.11
CA LYS A 102 -5.19 -2.56 -2.64
C LYS A 102 -6.13 -2.96 -3.79
N SER A 103 -5.62 -3.64 -4.81
CA SER A 103 -6.35 -4.03 -6.02
C SER A 103 -7.31 -5.22 -5.81
N GLY A 104 -7.10 -6.06 -4.79
CA GLY A 104 -7.71 -7.39 -4.66
C GLY A 104 -9.22 -7.44 -4.91
N LYS A 105 -10.02 -6.53 -4.32
CA LYS A 105 -11.49 -6.52 -4.52
C LYS A 105 -11.95 -6.13 -5.93
N LYS A 106 -11.06 -5.57 -6.75
CA LYS A 106 -11.35 -5.06 -8.10
C LYS A 106 -10.38 -5.59 -9.14
N MET A 107 -9.75 -6.73 -8.86
CA MET A 107 -8.68 -7.27 -9.70
C MET A 107 -9.10 -7.40 -11.16
N ASN A 108 -10.30 -7.91 -11.45
CA ASN A 108 -10.80 -8.03 -12.82
C ASN A 108 -10.85 -6.69 -13.55
N GLN A 109 -11.35 -5.64 -12.88
CA GLN A 109 -11.38 -4.28 -13.45
C GLN A 109 -9.98 -3.71 -13.67
N VAL A 110 -9.08 -3.95 -12.72
CA VAL A 110 -7.66 -3.55 -12.82
C VAL A 110 -6.99 -4.23 -14.01
N LYS A 111 -7.20 -5.54 -14.20
CA LYS A 111 -6.66 -6.31 -15.32
C LYS A 111 -7.18 -5.77 -16.67
N GLU A 112 -8.48 -5.47 -16.78
CA GLU A 112 -9.07 -4.90 -18.01
C GLU A 112 -8.43 -3.57 -18.40
N ILE A 113 -8.10 -2.73 -17.42
CA ILE A 113 -7.46 -1.43 -17.64
C ILE A 113 -6.00 -1.62 -18.04
N LEU A 114 -5.27 -2.47 -17.31
CA LEU A 114 -3.88 -2.76 -17.58
C LEU A 114 -3.68 -3.44 -18.95
N ALA A 115 -4.57 -4.34 -19.35
CA ALA A 115 -4.53 -5.00 -20.65
C ALA A 115 -4.70 -4.02 -21.85
N LYS A 116 -5.29 -2.86 -21.61
CA LYS A 116 -5.43 -1.79 -22.62
C LYS A 116 -4.29 -0.79 -22.56
N SER A 117 -3.47 -0.84 -21.53
CA SER A 117 -2.31 0.04 -21.38
C SER A 117 -1.10 -0.54 -22.09
N ASP A 118 -0.28 0.32 -22.66
CA ASP A 118 1.01 -0.05 -23.25
C ASP A 118 2.11 -0.02 -22.17
N ARG A 119 2.02 -0.97 -21.21
CA ARG A 119 2.92 -1.02 -20.05
C ARG A 119 3.35 -2.43 -19.73
N ASP A 120 4.58 -2.58 -19.27
CA ASP A 120 5.07 -3.81 -18.66
C ASP A 120 4.47 -3.97 -17.27
N VAL A 121 3.70 -5.05 -17.07
CA VAL A 121 2.99 -5.31 -15.82
C VAL A 121 3.67 -6.44 -15.05
N LEU A 122 3.96 -6.17 -13.78
CA LEU A 122 4.46 -7.14 -12.82
C LEU A 122 3.58 -7.11 -11.58
N MET A 123 3.34 -8.25 -10.97
CA MET A 123 2.67 -8.30 -9.67
C MET A 123 3.44 -9.18 -8.70
N VAL A 124 3.53 -8.74 -7.45
CA VAL A 124 3.99 -9.55 -6.33
C VAL A 124 2.84 -9.71 -5.35
N GLU A 125 2.51 -10.92 -5.01
CA GLU A 125 1.56 -11.28 -3.98
C GLU A 125 2.30 -11.87 -2.78
N ASN A 126 1.90 -11.48 -1.56
CA ASN A 126 2.49 -11.93 -0.31
C ASN A 126 4.03 -11.77 -0.25
N CYS A 127 4.55 -10.63 -0.72
CA CYS A 127 5.98 -10.35 -0.78
C CYS A 127 6.68 -10.61 0.55
N GLY A 128 7.70 -11.49 0.55
CA GLY A 128 8.47 -11.88 1.72
C GLY A 128 7.76 -12.86 2.67
N MET A 129 6.60 -13.39 2.29
CA MET A 129 5.85 -14.41 3.03
C MET A 129 6.04 -15.81 2.42
N PRO A 130 5.70 -16.91 3.13
CA PRO A 130 5.82 -18.27 2.60
C PRO A 130 5.06 -18.51 1.29
N GLU A 131 3.90 -17.86 1.12
CA GLU A 131 3.04 -17.95 -0.06
C GLU A 131 3.32 -16.84 -1.07
N GLU A 132 4.55 -16.39 -1.18
CA GLU A 132 4.94 -15.38 -2.16
C GLU A 132 4.80 -15.91 -3.59
N HIS A 133 4.12 -15.13 -4.45
CA HIS A 133 4.02 -15.38 -5.87
C HIS A 133 4.38 -14.12 -6.68
N ILE A 134 5.04 -14.34 -7.81
CA ILE A 134 5.40 -13.30 -8.77
C ILE A 134 4.72 -13.62 -10.10
N TYR A 135 4.10 -12.61 -10.70
CA TYR A 135 3.38 -12.71 -11.97
C TYR A 135 3.96 -11.73 -12.97
N HIS A 136 4.13 -12.17 -14.21
CA HIS A 136 4.66 -11.39 -15.33
C HIS A 136 3.58 -11.25 -16.41
N GLY A 137 3.14 -10.01 -16.63
CA GLY A 137 2.02 -9.73 -17.54
C GLY A 137 0.65 -9.85 -16.86
N VAL A 138 -0.34 -9.22 -17.47
CA VAL A 138 -1.71 -9.14 -16.95
C VAL A 138 -2.39 -10.50 -16.95
N GLU A 139 -2.06 -11.33 -17.92
CA GLU A 139 -2.64 -12.67 -18.15
C GLU A 139 -2.30 -13.67 -17.04
N GLU A 140 -1.15 -13.50 -16.39
CA GLU A 140 -0.76 -14.38 -15.28
C GLU A 140 -1.44 -14.02 -13.97
N ILE A 141 -1.96 -12.79 -13.83
CA ILE A 141 -2.57 -12.30 -12.58
C ILE A 141 -3.90 -13.03 -12.33
N PRO A 142 -4.06 -13.73 -11.19
CA PRO A 142 -5.32 -14.39 -10.84
C PRO A 142 -6.42 -13.36 -10.52
N ASP A 143 -7.67 -13.70 -10.86
CA ASP A 143 -8.82 -12.80 -10.64
C ASP A 143 -9.17 -12.64 -9.16
N ASP A 144 -8.75 -13.60 -8.33
CA ASP A 144 -8.98 -13.69 -6.89
C ASP A 144 -7.72 -13.35 -6.05
N ALA A 145 -6.74 -12.68 -6.64
CA ALA A 145 -5.54 -12.26 -5.93
C ALA A 145 -5.86 -11.56 -4.60
N GLY A 146 -5.11 -11.91 -3.58
CA GLY A 146 -5.37 -11.52 -2.19
C GLY A 146 -5.13 -10.05 -1.89
N TYR A 147 -5.34 -9.69 -0.63
CA TYR A 147 -5.16 -8.32 -0.16
C TYR A 147 -3.72 -7.81 -0.26
N TYR A 148 -2.74 -8.71 -0.07
CA TYR A 148 -1.31 -8.39 -0.13
C TYR A 148 -0.74 -8.44 -1.54
N SER A 149 -1.54 -8.02 -2.54
CA SER A 149 -1.12 -7.89 -3.93
C SER A 149 -0.66 -6.47 -4.23
N LEU A 150 0.47 -6.37 -4.91
CA LEU A 150 1.05 -5.11 -5.36
C LEU A 150 1.40 -5.23 -6.84
N ILE A 151 0.86 -4.34 -7.66
CA ILE A 151 1.10 -4.31 -9.10
C ILE A 151 2.01 -3.14 -9.44
N ILE A 152 2.99 -3.40 -10.30
CA ILE A 152 3.89 -2.41 -10.87
C ILE A 152 3.66 -2.40 -12.38
N ALA A 153 3.25 -1.25 -12.92
CA ALA A 153 3.04 -1.05 -14.34
C ALA A 153 4.05 -0.01 -14.86
N LYS A 154 5.04 -0.45 -15.63
CA LYS A 154 6.12 0.38 -16.16
C LYS A 154 5.87 0.75 -17.61
N GLU A 155 6.21 1.98 -17.98
CA GLU A 155 6.25 2.37 -19.39
C GLU A 155 7.30 1.54 -20.14
N HIS A 156 6.97 1.15 -21.37
CA HIS A 156 7.97 0.60 -22.29
C HIS A 156 9.02 1.64 -22.60
N LYS A 157 10.28 1.22 -22.63
CA LYS A 157 11.43 2.04 -23.06
C LYS A 157 11.71 1.87 -24.53
#